data_d086b36689fbed011219ce9b07fa25fc
#
_entry.id   d086b36689fbed011219ce9b07fa25fc
#
_cell.length_a   1.000
_cell.length_b   1.000
_cell.length_c   1.000
_cell.angle_alpha   90.00
_cell.angle_beta   90.00
_cell.angle_gamma   90.00
#
_symmetry.space_group_name_H-M   'P 1'
#
loop_
_entity.id
_entity.type
_entity.pdbx_description
1 polymer ?
#
loop_
_entity_poly.entity_id
_entity_poly.type
_entity_poly.pdbx_seq_one_letter_code
_entity_poly.pdbx_strand_id
1 'polypeptide(L)'
;RQMCIRDRDDIENGKITMKNYFHVGIAVDTPHGLMVPKIRNADNKSISYISNELKTISDQCRNLKIDKKEFFGGSMTITSLGGIGGSFFTPIINYPEVAILGVGKAQKKQIFINGKFETRTLLPLSLSYDHRIIDGAEAARFNNELKENLGKNFAYKLAV
;
A
#
# COMPACT_ATOMS: atom_id res chain seq x y z
N ARG A 1 -10.87 2.87 5.12
CA ARG A 1 -10.52 3.16 6.54
C ARG A 1 -10.53 1.92 7.42
N GLN A 2 -11.56 1.07 7.39
CA GLN A 2 -11.67 -0.07 8.33
C GLN A 2 -10.58 -1.13 8.14
N MET A 3 -10.18 -1.42 6.92
CA MET A 3 -9.18 -2.44 6.61
C MET A 3 -7.75 -2.07 7.05
N CYS A 4 -7.42 -0.77 7.05
CA CYS A 4 -6.07 -0.29 7.37
C CYS A 4 -5.80 -0.13 8.88
N ILE A 5 -6.83 -0.22 9.72
CA ILE A 5 -6.75 0.12 11.15
C ILE A 5 -6.86 -1.09 12.09
N ARG A 6 -6.78 -2.31 11.56
CA ARG A 6 -6.82 -3.55 12.34
C ARG A 6 -5.43 -4.14 12.47
N ASP A 7 -5.15 -4.70 13.63
CA ASP A 7 -3.92 -5.41 13.92
C ASP A 7 -4.20 -6.79 14.50
N ARG A 8 -3.22 -7.70 14.35
CA ARG A 8 -3.31 -9.11 14.76
C ARG A 8 -2.60 -9.31 16.11
N ASP A 9 -3.02 -8.58 17.13
CA ASP A 9 -2.28 -8.61 18.39
C ASP A 9 -2.47 -9.92 19.19
N ASP A 10 -3.64 -10.54 19.12
CA ASP A 10 -3.92 -11.73 19.92
C ASP A 10 -5.09 -12.55 19.37
N ILE A 11 -4.85 -13.25 18.26
CA ILE A 11 -5.89 -14.07 17.61
C ILE A 11 -6.27 -15.28 18.48
N GLU A 12 -5.33 -15.83 19.21
CA GLU A 12 -5.57 -17.00 20.08
C GLU A 12 -6.58 -16.66 21.18
N ASN A 13 -6.59 -15.43 21.66
CA ASN A 13 -7.55 -14.91 22.64
C ASN A 13 -8.71 -14.12 22.00
N GLY A 14 -8.86 -14.15 20.67
CA GLY A 14 -9.95 -13.49 19.96
C GLY A 14 -9.92 -11.96 20.00
N LYS A 15 -8.77 -11.37 20.27
CA LYS A 15 -8.62 -9.91 20.33
C LYS A 15 -8.16 -9.33 18.99
N ILE A 16 -8.84 -8.30 18.54
CA ILE A 16 -8.48 -7.48 17.36
C ILE A 16 -8.28 -6.05 17.84
N THR A 17 -7.08 -5.51 17.63
CA THR A 17 -6.81 -4.10 17.93
C THR A 17 -7.24 -3.22 16.78
N MET A 18 -8.10 -2.25 17.06
CA MET A 18 -8.51 -1.21 16.11
C MET A 18 -7.66 0.04 16.33
N LYS A 19 -6.91 0.44 15.29
CA LYS A 19 -6.04 1.62 15.35
C LYS A 19 -6.79 2.88 14.90
N ASN A 20 -6.62 3.97 15.61
CA ASN A 20 -7.20 5.28 15.27
C ASN A 20 -6.22 6.19 14.52
N TYR A 21 -5.22 5.62 13.86
CA TYR A 21 -4.21 6.33 13.09
C TYR A 21 -3.89 5.57 11.79
N PHE A 22 -3.32 6.28 10.81
CA PHE A 22 -2.95 5.71 9.51
C PHE A 22 -1.43 5.81 9.31
N HIS A 23 -0.71 4.77 9.74
CA HIS A 23 0.72 4.63 9.52
C HIS A 23 0.93 3.60 8.42
N VAL A 24 1.40 4.05 7.26
CA VAL A 24 1.56 3.20 6.07
C VAL A 24 3.00 2.74 5.95
N GLY A 25 3.21 1.43 6.02
CA GLY A 25 4.50 0.81 5.73
C GLY A 25 4.82 0.87 4.25
N ILE A 26 6.06 1.19 3.91
CA ILE A 26 6.53 1.16 2.52
C ILE A 26 7.71 0.20 2.45
N ALA A 27 7.59 -0.82 1.61
CA ALA A 27 8.69 -1.76 1.39
C ALA A 27 9.80 -1.09 0.58
N VAL A 28 11.00 -1.03 1.15
CA VAL A 28 12.20 -0.45 0.54
C VAL A 28 13.24 -1.54 0.37
N ASP A 29 13.66 -1.76 -0.87
CA ASP A 29 14.79 -2.64 -1.18
C ASP A 29 16.12 -1.91 -0.87
N THR A 30 16.98 -2.60 -0.13
CA THR A 30 18.28 -2.07 0.29
C THR A 30 19.38 -3.11 0.12
N PRO A 31 20.66 -2.72 0.05
CA PRO A 31 21.79 -3.66 0.04
C PRO A 31 21.83 -4.59 1.27
N HIS A 32 21.10 -4.24 2.33
CA HIS A 32 21.05 -4.99 3.59
C HIS A 32 19.79 -5.83 3.74
N GLY A 33 18.98 -5.94 2.67
CA GLY A 33 17.70 -6.64 2.64
C GLY A 33 16.50 -5.70 2.62
N LEU A 34 15.31 -6.29 2.66
CA LEU A 34 14.05 -5.56 2.62
C LEU A 34 13.77 -4.89 3.96
N MET A 35 13.50 -3.59 3.93
CA MET A 35 13.09 -2.81 5.09
C MET A 35 11.70 -2.22 4.87
N VAL A 36 10.89 -2.11 5.95
CA VAL A 36 9.51 -1.62 5.86
C VAL A 36 9.27 -0.48 6.86
N PRO A 37 9.88 0.69 6.62
CA PRO A 37 9.63 1.88 7.44
C PRO A 37 8.20 2.37 7.28
N LYS A 38 7.73 3.18 8.24
CA LYS A 38 6.36 3.69 8.29
C LYS A 38 6.29 5.19 8.00
N ILE A 39 5.42 5.58 7.08
CA ILE A 39 4.95 6.96 6.96
C ILE A 39 3.84 7.13 7.97
N ARG A 40 4.10 7.94 8.99
CA ARG A 40 3.15 8.14 10.09
C ARG A 40 2.11 9.19 9.73
N ASN A 41 0.86 8.98 10.20
CA ASN A 41 -0.26 9.91 10.00
C ASN A 41 -0.41 10.34 8.53
N ALA A 42 -0.40 9.36 7.62
CA ALA A 42 -0.44 9.59 6.18
C ALA A 42 -1.70 10.34 5.72
N ASP A 43 -2.80 10.21 6.46
CA ASP A 43 -4.07 10.89 6.25
C ASP A 43 -4.02 12.42 6.48
N ASN A 44 -3.03 12.91 7.22
CA ASN A 44 -2.83 14.33 7.53
C ASN A 44 -1.73 14.99 6.70
N LYS A 45 -1.25 14.30 5.64
CA LYS A 45 -0.13 14.77 4.82
C LYS A 45 -0.55 14.96 3.37
N SER A 46 -0.03 16.01 2.74
CA SER A 46 -0.19 16.19 1.30
C SER A 46 0.65 15.17 0.53
N ILE A 47 0.30 14.93 -0.73
CA ILE A 47 1.04 14.01 -1.62
C ILE A 47 2.47 14.49 -1.83
N SER A 48 2.68 15.80 -1.97
CA SER A 48 4.01 16.39 -2.09
C SER A 48 4.87 16.13 -0.85
N TYR A 49 4.26 16.26 0.35
CA TYR A 49 4.94 15.96 1.60
C TYR A 49 5.33 14.49 1.68
N ILE A 50 4.39 13.58 1.40
CA ILE A 50 4.63 12.12 1.40
C ILE A 50 5.73 11.76 0.39
N SER A 51 5.74 12.37 -0.80
CA SER A 51 6.77 12.12 -1.81
C SER A 51 8.18 12.48 -1.33
N ASN A 52 8.32 13.61 -0.63
CA ASN A 52 9.61 14.02 -0.08
C ASN A 52 10.04 13.14 1.11
N GLU A 53 9.09 12.82 1.99
CA GLU A 53 9.33 11.92 3.12
C GLU A 53 9.76 10.52 2.65
N LEU A 54 9.14 9.99 1.59
CA LEU A 54 9.52 8.72 0.96
C LEU A 54 10.97 8.70 0.49
N LYS A 55 11.45 9.77 -0.16
CA LYS A 55 12.84 9.89 -0.58
C LYS A 55 13.78 9.85 0.62
N THR A 56 13.50 10.68 1.62
CA THR A 56 14.30 10.77 2.84
C THR A 56 14.38 9.43 3.58
N ILE A 57 13.24 8.78 3.80
CA ILE A 57 13.17 7.49 4.50
C ILE A 57 13.89 6.40 3.70
N SER A 58 13.72 6.37 2.38
CA SER A 58 14.41 5.39 1.52
C SER A 58 15.92 5.53 1.59
N ASP A 59 16.43 6.76 1.59
CA ASP A 59 17.87 7.02 1.71
C ASP A 59 18.39 6.69 3.11
N GLN A 60 17.62 6.96 4.15
CA GLN A 60 17.96 6.55 5.51
C GLN A 60 18.02 5.02 5.67
N CYS A 61 17.10 4.29 5.06
CA CYS A 61 17.11 2.82 5.05
C CYS A 61 18.36 2.27 4.34
N ARG A 62 18.67 2.77 3.13
CA ARG A 62 19.86 2.34 2.36
C ARG A 62 21.17 2.60 3.08
N ASN A 63 21.24 3.66 3.87
CA ASN A 63 22.42 4.07 4.62
C ASN A 63 22.42 3.58 6.09
N LEU A 64 21.46 2.76 6.51
CA LEU A 64 21.28 2.28 7.89
C LEU A 64 21.20 3.41 8.93
N LYS A 65 20.68 4.57 8.56
CA LYS A 65 20.52 5.75 9.43
C LYS A 65 19.11 5.94 9.97
N ILE A 66 18.20 5.00 9.67
CA ILE A 66 16.81 5.07 10.12
C ILE A 66 16.68 4.61 11.58
N ASP A 67 15.85 5.29 12.34
CA ASP A 67 15.55 4.90 13.73
C ASP A 67 14.72 3.61 13.74
N LYS A 68 15.05 2.68 14.62
CA LYS A 68 14.34 1.41 14.78
C LYS A 68 12.85 1.58 15.08
N LYS A 69 12.45 2.65 15.74
CA LYS A 69 11.03 2.96 16.02
C LYS A 69 10.17 3.11 14.76
N GLU A 70 10.79 3.52 13.63
CA GLU A 70 10.07 3.73 12.38
C GLU A 70 9.60 2.43 11.71
N PHE A 71 9.99 1.28 12.20
CA PHE A 71 9.54 -0.03 11.70
C PHE A 71 8.27 -0.55 12.38
N PHE A 72 7.83 0.07 13.47
CA PHE A 72 6.72 -0.43 14.28
C PHE A 72 5.44 0.41 14.15
N GLY A 73 4.30 -0.21 14.48
CA GLY A 73 3.02 0.46 14.58
C GLY A 73 2.34 0.74 13.22
N GLY A 74 2.71 0.02 12.17
CA GLY A 74 2.05 0.15 10.86
C GLY A 74 0.58 -0.26 10.91
N SER A 75 -0.24 0.35 10.06
CA SER A 75 -1.64 -0.01 9.84
C SER A 75 -1.80 -0.96 8.65
N MET A 76 -0.99 -0.75 7.62
CA MET A 76 -0.95 -1.50 6.37
C MET A 76 0.38 -1.24 5.67
N THR A 77 0.87 -2.20 4.91
CA THR A 77 2.09 -2.02 4.09
C THR A 77 1.74 -1.92 2.60
N ILE A 78 2.50 -1.10 1.88
CA ILE A 78 2.52 -1.04 0.41
C ILE A 78 3.90 -1.52 -0.05
N THR A 79 3.90 -2.46 -1.00
CA THR A 79 5.11 -2.96 -1.65
C THR A 79 5.01 -2.77 -3.15
N SER A 80 6.05 -2.28 -3.79
CA SER A 80 6.06 -2.01 -5.24
C SER A 80 7.20 -2.73 -5.93
N LEU A 81 6.86 -3.52 -6.93
CA LEU A 81 7.81 -4.10 -7.88
C LEU A 81 7.81 -3.39 -9.24
N GLY A 82 7.11 -2.25 -9.34
CA GLY A 82 6.95 -1.53 -10.60
C GLY A 82 8.26 -1.09 -11.26
N GLY A 83 9.30 -0.83 -10.47
CA GLY A 83 10.64 -0.49 -10.96
C GLY A 83 11.48 -1.69 -11.36
N ILE A 84 11.20 -2.89 -10.83
CA ILE A 84 11.97 -4.12 -11.07
C ILE A 84 11.33 -4.93 -12.19
N GLY A 85 10.01 -5.12 -12.15
CA GLY A 85 9.25 -5.88 -13.15
C GLY A 85 8.11 -6.68 -12.52
N GLY A 86 7.40 -7.45 -13.35
CA GLY A 86 6.25 -8.24 -12.91
C GLY A 86 4.91 -7.51 -13.03
N SER A 87 3.90 -8.24 -13.50
CA SER A 87 2.54 -7.70 -13.65
C SER A 87 1.73 -7.88 -12.38
N PHE A 88 1.74 -9.10 -11.84
CA PHE A 88 1.05 -9.46 -10.61
C PHE A 88 1.97 -10.30 -9.73
N PHE A 89 1.83 -10.16 -8.44
CA PHE A 89 2.50 -10.97 -7.43
C PHE A 89 1.64 -11.02 -6.17
N THR A 90 1.90 -11.98 -5.31
CA THR A 90 1.21 -12.12 -4.03
C THR A 90 2.13 -11.65 -2.91
N PRO A 91 1.95 -10.44 -2.39
CA PRO A 91 2.76 -9.95 -1.29
C PRO A 91 2.44 -10.69 0.01
N ILE A 92 3.46 -10.89 0.84
CA ILE A 92 3.32 -11.51 2.16
C ILE A 92 3.04 -10.43 3.19
N ILE A 93 2.03 -10.64 4.04
CA ILE A 93 1.60 -9.69 5.05
C ILE A 93 2.72 -9.48 6.07
N ASN A 94 3.02 -8.23 6.37
CA ASN A 94 4.01 -7.84 7.37
C ASN A 94 3.39 -7.86 8.77
N TYR A 95 3.67 -8.91 9.54
CA TYR A 95 3.13 -9.05 10.90
C TYR A 95 3.52 -7.85 11.79
N PRO A 96 2.63 -7.31 12.66
CA PRO A 96 1.27 -7.77 12.99
C PRO A 96 0.15 -7.16 12.12
N GLU A 97 0.46 -6.49 11.05
CA GLU A 97 -0.54 -5.93 10.12
C GLU A 97 -1.42 -7.04 9.52
N VAL A 98 -2.60 -6.68 9.03
CA VAL A 98 -3.57 -7.64 8.49
C VAL A 98 -3.76 -7.55 6.99
N ALA A 99 -3.10 -6.58 6.33
CA ALA A 99 -3.17 -6.40 4.89
C ALA A 99 -1.89 -5.79 4.31
N ILE A 100 -1.62 -6.14 3.05
CA ILE A 100 -0.53 -5.56 2.26
C ILE A 100 -1.00 -5.37 0.82
N LEU A 101 -0.70 -4.20 0.25
CA LEU A 101 -0.98 -3.86 -1.13
C LEU A 101 0.28 -3.99 -1.98
N GLY A 102 0.24 -4.86 -2.98
CA GLY A 102 1.26 -5.00 -4.00
C GLY A 102 0.96 -4.14 -5.22
N VAL A 103 1.95 -3.39 -5.69
CA VAL A 103 1.88 -2.55 -6.89
C VAL A 103 2.82 -3.10 -7.94
N GLY A 104 2.26 -3.60 -9.05
CA GLY A 104 3.01 -4.13 -10.19
C GLY A 104 3.46 -3.04 -11.17
N LYS A 105 4.12 -3.46 -12.24
CA LYS A 105 4.57 -2.54 -13.30
C LYS A 105 3.40 -2.07 -14.16
N ALA A 106 3.25 -0.77 -14.31
CA ALA A 106 2.27 -0.17 -15.21
C ALA A 106 2.49 -0.62 -16.66
N GLN A 107 1.42 -1.00 -17.36
CA GLN A 107 1.46 -1.53 -18.72
C GLN A 107 0.43 -0.86 -19.61
N LYS A 108 0.79 -0.57 -20.85
CA LYS A 108 -0.18 -0.14 -21.87
C LYS A 108 -0.95 -1.36 -22.37
N LYS A 109 -2.27 -1.33 -22.29
CA LYS A 109 -3.16 -2.37 -22.83
C LYS A 109 -4.24 -1.72 -23.71
N GLN A 110 -4.64 -2.45 -24.73
CA GLN A 110 -5.80 -2.07 -25.52
C GLN A 110 -7.07 -2.58 -24.84
N ILE A 111 -7.99 -1.67 -24.56
CA ILE A 111 -9.27 -1.96 -23.92
C ILE A 111 -10.38 -1.55 -24.87
N PHE A 112 -11.37 -2.42 -25.04
CA PHE A 112 -12.55 -2.12 -25.84
C PHE A 112 -13.53 -1.27 -25.04
N ILE A 113 -13.72 -0.01 -25.46
CA ILE A 113 -14.60 0.96 -24.80
C ILE A 113 -15.47 1.62 -25.86
N ASN A 114 -16.79 1.60 -25.66
CA ASN A 114 -17.76 2.24 -26.55
C ASN A 114 -17.58 1.89 -28.04
N GLY A 115 -17.34 0.60 -28.34
CA GLY A 115 -17.21 0.11 -29.71
C GLY A 115 -15.84 0.34 -30.36
N LYS A 116 -14.84 0.83 -29.62
CA LYS A 116 -13.48 1.10 -30.12
C LYS A 116 -12.42 0.57 -29.16
N PHE A 117 -11.26 0.20 -29.72
CA PHE A 117 -10.09 -0.11 -28.91
C PHE A 117 -9.35 1.17 -28.54
N GLU A 118 -9.18 1.39 -27.24
CA GLU A 118 -8.39 2.50 -26.69
C GLU A 118 -7.18 1.96 -25.95
N THR A 119 -6.02 2.57 -26.17
CA THR A 119 -4.83 2.26 -25.39
C THR A 119 -4.91 2.95 -24.02
N ARG A 120 -4.92 2.16 -22.96
CA ARG A 120 -4.93 2.64 -21.57
C ARG A 120 -3.72 2.14 -20.82
N THR A 121 -3.19 2.98 -19.92
CA THR A 121 -2.17 2.54 -18.97
C THR A 121 -2.88 1.92 -17.78
N LEU A 122 -2.61 0.65 -17.50
CA LEU A 122 -3.14 -0.10 -16.38
C LEU A 122 -2.05 -0.31 -15.33
N LEU A 123 -2.38 -0.02 -14.09
CA LEU A 123 -1.55 -0.31 -12.93
C LEU A 123 -2.08 -1.57 -12.24
N PRO A 124 -1.34 -2.69 -12.29
CA PRO A 124 -1.75 -3.91 -11.59
C PRO A 124 -1.62 -3.73 -10.07
N LEU A 125 -2.67 -4.08 -9.35
CA LEU A 125 -2.71 -4.06 -7.90
C LEU A 125 -3.06 -5.45 -7.39
N SER A 126 -2.36 -5.91 -6.35
CA SER A 126 -2.60 -7.17 -5.65
C SER A 126 -2.78 -6.90 -4.17
N LEU A 127 -3.88 -7.35 -3.59
CA LEU A 127 -4.15 -7.19 -2.16
C LEU A 127 -4.08 -8.55 -1.48
N SER A 128 -3.17 -8.70 -0.53
CA SER A 128 -3.16 -9.84 0.40
C SER A 128 -3.67 -9.39 1.75
N TYR A 129 -4.50 -10.21 2.39
CA TYR A 129 -5.10 -9.89 3.68
C TYR A 129 -5.34 -11.14 4.51
N ASP A 130 -5.42 -10.98 5.83
CA ASP A 130 -5.76 -12.06 6.76
C ASP A 130 -7.27 -12.31 6.74
N HIS A 131 -7.68 -13.42 6.11
CA HIS A 131 -9.09 -13.76 5.93
C HIS A 131 -9.82 -14.13 7.23
N ARG A 132 -9.11 -14.24 8.35
CA ARG A 132 -9.70 -14.41 9.68
C ARG A 132 -10.26 -13.09 10.24
N ILE A 133 -9.77 -11.95 9.72
CA ILE A 133 -10.08 -10.60 10.20
C ILE A 133 -10.81 -9.78 9.13
N ILE A 134 -10.47 -9.96 7.86
CA ILE A 134 -11.03 -9.25 6.72
C ILE A 134 -11.75 -10.26 5.82
N ASP A 135 -13.01 -10.03 5.53
CA ASP A 135 -13.77 -10.87 4.60
C ASP A 135 -13.56 -10.44 3.13
N GLY A 136 -13.94 -11.33 2.20
CA GLY A 136 -13.79 -11.08 0.77
C GLY A 136 -14.61 -9.89 0.27
N ALA A 137 -15.77 -9.61 0.85
CA ALA A 137 -16.61 -8.49 0.47
C ALA A 137 -15.99 -7.15 0.91
N GLU A 138 -15.39 -7.10 2.09
CA GLU A 138 -14.65 -5.93 2.58
C GLU A 138 -13.42 -5.65 1.71
N ALA A 139 -12.65 -6.69 1.37
CA ALA A 139 -11.50 -6.58 0.47
C ALA A 139 -11.90 -6.09 -0.93
N ALA A 140 -13.01 -6.58 -1.48
CA ALA A 140 -13.53 -6.15 -2.77
C ALA A 140 -13.99 -4.68 -2.76
N ARG A 141 -14.68 -4.24 -1.70
CA ARG A 141 -15.07 -2.84 -1.52
C ARG A 141 -13.86 -1.92 -1.46
N PHE A 142 -12.83 -2.30 -0.70
CA PHE A 142 -11.58 -1.55 -0.63
C PHE A 142 -10.91 -1.40 -2.00
N ASN A 143 -10.80 -2.50 -2.76
CA ASN A 143 -10.21 -2.46 -4.10
C ASN A 143 -11.01 -1.58 -5.07
N ASN A 144 -12.34 -1.60 -5.00
CA ASN A 144 -13.19 -0.75 -5.83
C ASN A 144 -13.01 0.73 -5.47
N GLU A 145 -13.01 1.07 -4.18
CA GLU A 145 -12.77 2.44 -3.73
C GLU A 145 -11.38 2.94 -4.15
N LEU A 146 -10.36 2.09 -4.03
CA LEU A 146 -9.01 2.42 -4.49
C LEU A 146 -8.97 2.67 -6.00
N LYS A 147 -9.62 1.81 -6.81
CA LYS A 147 -9.75 1.97 -8.26
C LYS A 147 -10.43 3.28 -8.64
N GLU A 148 -11.52 3.64 -7.97
CA GLU A 148 -12.24 4.89 -8.21
C GLU A 148 -11.38 6.12 -7.86
N ASN A 149 -10.66 6.05 -6.75
CA ASN A 149 -9.78 7.12 -6.30
C ASN A 149 -8.55 7.31 -7.20
N LEU A 150 -8.02 6.26 -7.80
CA LEU A 150 -6.92 6.29 -8.77
C LEU A 150 -7.39 6.45 -10.23
N GLY A 151 -8.69 6.58 -10.46
CA GLY A 151 -9.32 6.64 -11.78
C GLY A 151 -9.14 7.97 -12.51
N LYS A 152 -10.04 8.23 -13.48
CA LYS A 152 -9.97 9.36 -14.43
C LYS A 152 -9.77 10.74 -13.78
N ASN A 153 -10.25 10.94 -12.56
CA ASN A 153 -10.21 12.24 -11.88
C ASN A 153 -9.01 12.36 -10.91
N PHE A 154 -8.07 11.43 -10.94
CA PHE A 154 -6.93 11.44 -10.01
C PHE A 154 -6.09 12.72 -10.14
N ALA A 155 -5.83 13.19 -11.38
CA ALA A 155 -5.09 14.42 -11.61
C ALA A 155 -5.76 15.66 -11.00
N TYR A 156 -7.10 15.75 -11.03
CA TYR A 156 -7.84 16.83 -10.36
C TYR A 156 -7.76 16.76 -8.86
N LYS A 157 -7.73 15.56 -8.28
CA LYS A 157 -7.56 15.37 -6.82
C LYS A 157 -6.17 15.74 -6.32
N LEU A 158 -5.17 15.76 -7.21
CA LEU A 158 -3.81 16.19 -6.90
C LEU A 158 -3.63 17.72 -6.92
N ALA A 159 -4.51 18.43 -7.62
CA ALA A 159 -4.41 19.87 -7.85
C ALA A 159 -5.12 20.72 -6.78
N VAL A 160 -5.77 20.10 -5.79
CA VAL A 160 -6.52 20.77 -4.69
C VAL A 160 -5.73 20.73 -3.40
#